data_19f3773bc77101e44f65e595a7813390
#
_entry.id   19f3773bc77101e44f65e595a7813390
#
_cell.length_a   1.000
_cell.length_b   1.000
_cell.length_c   1.000
_cell.angle_alpha   90.00
_cell.angle_beta   90.00
_cell.angle_gamma   90.00
#
_symmetry.space_group_name_H-M   'P 1'
#
loop_
_entity.id
_entity.type
_entity.pdbx_description
1 polymer ?
#
loop_
_entity_poly.entity_id
_entity_poly.type
_entity_poly.pdbx_seq_one_letter_code
_entity_poly.pdbx_strand_id
1 'polypeptide(L)'
;MTVKPSLTLSGVVLFLVAALVPASAQTFQLSYPAGTNAGPITGRAFLFVARTDKEEPREQSGPDRGSEPFFGVDVDALAPGKAVTIDPAVPGFPVASLSKLPAGDYYVQGMLLPYTRFKRSDGHTIWAHMDAGEGQRFNASPGSLVSDVQKVHIDPTRKTPTVSLSLTRTIPAVPAAQETEWVKRFRTTSKLASTFWGHDMTLGAVVLLPKGYNENTTKRYPVVYTVGHYSERAPLGFTFEGCDKPETPEARKRRLERTNREPGCEFQQAWTSGKVPEMIAVFIQHTTPYYDDSYVLNSANNGPYGDAITQELIPEIDKRFRTIAAPYARVLTGGSTGGWDVLALQIHYPNVFGGAWGLFPDQLDFRNYQFGNVYSDTSAYVQVDGSWLPREIPSSRTPEGLTTLTVREENQAELVIASKGRSGGQWDGWQAAWAPVGADGYPKPVWDKRTGHINRDVVEAMREKGYDLREYVERNWKTLGPELVGKLHIAVGDMDNYFLNLGVYRMETFLESTKEPGKGPYYAGTVEYGRPLKPHGWQPWTNQELLRIMMAQVEKNATRQ
;
A
#
# COMPACT_ATOMS: atom_id res chain seq x y z
N MET A 1 15.38 10.22 -93.08
CA MET A 1 15.19 10.56 -91.69
C MET A 1 14.88 9.26 -90.95
N THR A 2 15.88 8.71 -90.30
CA THR A 2 15.83 7.42 -89.64
C THR A 2 15.72 7.65 -88.14
N VAL A 3 14.59 7.25 -87.56
CA VAL A 3 14.34 7.29 -86.07
C VAL A 3 14.88 6.01 -85.46
N LYS A 4 15.81 6.13 -84.50
CA LYS A 4 16.31 5.03 -83.70
C LYS A 4 15.38 4.84 -82.44
N PRO A 5 15.02 3.62 -82.07
CA PRO A 5 14.32 3.37 -80.79
C PRO A 5 15.30 3.30 -79.62
N SER A 6 14.99 4.03 -78.52
CA SER A 6 15.70 3.95 -77.26
C SER A 6 15.13 2.81 -76.43
N LEU A 7 15.97 1.85 -76.00
CA LEU A 7 15.65 0.82 -75.04
C LEU A 7 15.72 1.44 -73.59
N THR A 8 14.61 1.48 -72.95
CA THR A 8 14.55 1.74 -71.50
C THR A 8 14.71 0.43 -70.75
N LEU A 9 15.80 0.31 -69.97
CA LEU A 9 16.06 -0.80 -69.08
C LEU A 9 15.30 -0.54 -67.79
N SER A 10 14.19 -1.28 -67.51
CA SER A 10 13.49 -1.27 -66.23
C SER A 10 14.21 -2.18 -65.25
N GLY A 11 14.92 -1.58 -64.30
CA GLY A 11 15.52 -2.32 -63.18
C GLY A 11 14.45 -2.74 -62.18
N VAL A 12 14.23 -4.04 -62.04
CA VAL A 12 13.41 -4.64 -60.96
C VAL A 12 14.26 -4.65 -59.69
N VAL A 13 13.95 -3.77 -58.74
CA VAL A 13 14.52 -3.81 -57.39
C VAL A 13 13.75 -4.87 -56.59
N LEU A 14 14.37 -6.02 -56.39
CA LEU A 14 13.85 -7.06 -55.49
C LEU A 14 14.08 -6.60 -54.04
N PHE A 15 13.02 -6.15 -53.36
CA PHE A 15 13.04 -6.00 -51.90
C PHE A 15 13.04 -7.40 -51.27
N LEU A 16 14.18 -7.83 -50.77
CA LEU A 16 14.23 -8.96 -49.81
C LEU A 16 13.59 -8.48 -48.52
N VAL A 17 12.33 -8.82 -48.31
CA VAL A 17 11.71 -8.77 -46.96
C VAL A 17 12.33 -9.94 -46.19
N ALA A 18 13.38 -9.65 -45.43
CA ALA A 18 13.85 -10.57 -44.42
C ALA A 18 12.70 -10.79 -43.40
N ALA A 19 12.01 -11.91 -43.51
CA ALA A 19 11.10 -12.34 -42.49
C ALA A 19 11.93 -12.48 -41.19
N LEU A 20 11.74 -11.54 -40.25
CA LEU A 20 12.21 -11.66 -38.90
C LEU A 20 11.51 -12.88 -38.31
N VAL A 21 12.16 -14.04 -38.36
CA VAL A 21 11.79 -15.22 -37.59
C VAL A 21 11.87 -14.75 -36.15
N PRO A 22 10.78 -14.80 -35.34
CA PRO A 22 10.86 -14.41 -33.95
C PRO A 22 11.93 -15.30 -33.30
N ALA A 23 12.96 -14.67 -32.75
CA ALA A 23 13.98 -15.36 -32.00
C ALA A 23 13.25 -16.16 -30.90
N SER A 24 13.44 -17.47 -30.89
CA SER A 24 12.82 -18.37 -29.93
C SER A 24 13.52 -18.18 -28.58
N ALA A 25 13.06 -17.18 -27.82
CA ALA A 25 13.57 -16.89 -26.49
C ALA A 25 13.32 -18.05 -25.52
N GLN A 26 14.06 -18.06 -24.42
CA GLN A 26 13.93 -19.04 -23.33
C GLN A 26 12.48 -19.19 -22.88
N THR A 27 12.06 -20.43 -22.66
CA THR A 27 10.74 -20.78 -22.12
C THR A 27 10.91 -21.57 -20.82
N PHE A 28 10.04 -21.30 -19.86
CA PHE A 28 9.99 -22.01 -18.58
C PHE A 28 8.65 -22.69 -18.40
N GLN A 29 8.64 -23.87 -17.80
CA GLN A 29 7.45 -24.60 -17.42
C GLN A 29 7.44 -24.84 -15.91
N LEU A 30 6.41 -24.33 -15.23
CA LEU A 30 6.21 -24.48 -13.80
C LEU A 30 5.09 -25.49 -13.55
N SER A 31 5.36 -26.52 -12.75
CA SER A 31 4.37 -27.52 -12.34
C SER A 31 4.58 -27.92 -10.89
N TYR A 32 3.57 -28.48 -10.26
CA TYR A 32 3.68 -29.05 -8.91
C TYR A 32 3.16 -30.49 -8.87
N PRO A 33 3.79 -31.40 -8.08
CA PRO A 33 3.33 -32.75 -7.93
C PRO A 33 2.13 -32.84 -6.97
N ALA A 34 1.30 -33.89 -7.10
CA ALA A 34 0.16 -34.11 -6.22
C ALA A 34 0.55 -34.29 -4.74
N GLY A 35 1.80 -34.67 -4.46
CA GLY A 35 2.32 -34.76 -3.10
C GLY A 35 2.53 -33.42 -2.42
N THR A 36 2.70 -32.32 -3.20
CA THR A 36 2.81 -30.96 -2.64
C THR A 36 1.43 -30.32 -2.43
N ASN A 37 0.52 -30.47 -3.39
CA ASN A 37 -0.87 -30.07 -3.29
C ASN A 37 -1.74 -31.01 -4.14
N ALA A 38 -2.76 -31.60 -3.53
CA ALA A 38 -3.58 -32.64 -4.18
C ALA A 38 -4.65 -32.09 -5.13
N GLY A 39 -5.05 -30.84 -4.96
CA GLY A 39 -6.11 -30.20 -5.73
C GLY A 39 -5.60 -29.23 -6.82
N PRO A 40 -6.48 -28.78 -7.72
CA PRO A 40 -6.15 -27.74 -8.66
C PRO A 40 -6.03 -26.40 -7.95
N ILE A 41 -5.13 -25.52 -8.44
CA ILE A 41 -4.86 -24.20 -7.89
C ILE A 41 -5.27 -23.13 -8.91
N THR A 42 -6.10 -22.18 -8.47
CA THR A 42 -6.32 -20.88 -9.13
C THR A 42 -5.47 -19.86 -8.40
N GLY A 43 -4.69 -19.05 -9.14
CA GLY A 43 -3.75 -18.14 -8.52
C GLY A 43 -2.84 -17.44 -9.52
N ARG A 44 -1.63 -17.08 -9.08
CA ARG A 44 -0.62 -16.41 -9.89
C ARG A 44 0.67 -17.23 -9.91
N ALA A 45 1.16 -17.55 -11.10
CA ALA A 45 2.47 -18.18 -11.28
C ALA A 45 3.53 -17.13 -11.59
N PHE A 46 4.69 -17.26 -10.95
CA PHE A 46 5.83 -16.35 -11.11
C PHE A 46 7.09 -17.11 -11.50
N LEU A 47 7.90 -16.46 -12.34
CA LEU A 47 9.29 -16.78 -12.55
C LEU A 47 10.14 -15.61 -12.03
N PHE A 48 11.05 -15.88 -11.13
CA PHE A 48 12.05 -14.95 -10.63
C PHE A 48 13.40 -15.27 -11.27
N VAL A 49 14.13 -14.23 -11.67
CA VAL A 49 15.42 -14.34 -12.35
C VAL A 49 16.42 -13.42 -11.65
N ALA A 50 17.45 -13.97 -11.05
CA ALA A 50 18.44 -13.20 -10.30
C ALA A 50 19.87 -13.42 -10.84
N ARG A 51 20.72 -12.41 -10.70
CA ARG A 51 22.15 -12.48 -11.09
C ARG A 51 23.02 -13.13 -10.02
N THR A 52 22.50 -13.26 -8.80
CA THR A 52 23.22 -13.86 -7.67
C THR A 52 22.35 -14.88 -6.92
N ASP A 53 22.98 -15.77 -6.17
CA ASP A 53 22.36 -16.76 -5.28
C ASP A 53 22.57 -16.43 -3.79
N LYS A 54 22.86 -15.16 -3.48
CA LYS A 54 23.02 -14.69 -2.08
C LYS A 54 21.75 -14.90 -1.26
N GLU A 55 20.61 -14.71 -1.90
CA GLU A 55 19.27 -14.94 -1.39
C GLU A 55 18.46 -15.67 -2.46
N GLU A 56 17.31 -16.26 -2.11
CA GLU A 56 16.42 -16.84 -3.12
C GLU A 56 16.01 -15.77 -4.15
N PRO A 57 15.96 -16.09 -5.46
CA PRO A 57 15.60 -15.10 -6.50
C PRO A 57 14.31 -14.33 -6.21
N ARG A 58 13.30 -15.00 -5.61
CA ARG A 58 12.04 -14.33 -5.21
C ARG A 58 12.26 -13.23 -4.17
N GLU A 59 13.26 -13.34 -3.30
CA GLU A 59 13.55 -12.35 -2.25
C GLU A 59 14.34 -11.16 -2.77
N GLN A 60 15.00 -11.30 -3.93
CA GLN A 60 15.72 -10.23 -4.62
C GLN A 60 14.82 -9.44 -5.59
N SER A 61 13.55 -9.84 -5.76
CA SER A 61 12.59 -9.26 -6.71
C SER A 61 11.53 -8.42 -6.00
N GLY A 62 11.14 -7.32 -6.61
CA GLY A 62 10.14 -6.39 -6.07
C GLY A 62 9.74 -5.31 -7.08
N PRO A 63 8.90 -4.35 -6.68
CA PRO A 63 8.39 -3.30 -7.57
C PRO A 63 9.38 -2.16 -7.84
N ASP A 64 10.61 -2.22 -7.35
CA ASP A 64 11.61 -1.18 -7.49
C ASP A 64 12.50 -1.37 -8.73
N ARG A 65 13.02 -0.27 -9.30
CA ARG A 65 13.97 -0.32 -10.44
C ARG A 65 15.23 -1.13 -10.17
N GLY A 66 15.67 -1.18 -8.93
CA GLY A 66 16.87 -1.92 -8.51
C GLY A 66 16.65 -3.40 -8.28
N SER A 67 15.40 -3.87 -8.34
CA SER A 67 15.02 -5.26 -8.12
C SER A 67 15.45 -6.19 -9.25
N GLU A 68 15.68 -7.46 -8.93
CA GLU A 68 15.90 -8.49 -9.93
C GLU A 68 14.59 -8.79 -10.69
N PRO A 69 14.66 -9.17 -11.99
CA PRO A 69 13.50 -9.38 -12.82
C PRO A 69 12.58 -10.50 -12.34
N PHE A 70 11.28 -10.27 -12.48
CA PHE A 70 10.25 -11.28 -12.31
C PHE A 70 9.17 -11.18 -13.39
N PHE A 71 8.51 -12.30 -13.65
CA PHE A 71 7.48 -12.46 -14.67
C PHE A 71 6.28 -13.14 -14.05
N GLY A 72 5.05 -12.71 -14.40
CA GLY A 72 3.84 -13.24 -13.75
C GLY A 72 2.69 -13.49 -14.71
N VAL A 73 1.99 -14.62 -14.52
CA VAL A 73 0.82 -15.01 -15.30
C VAL A 73 -0.23 -15.67 -14.41
N ASP A 74 -1.52 -15.36 -14.65
CA ASP A 74 -2.62 -16.01 -13.93
C ASP A 74 -2.75 -17.49 -14.34
N VAL A 75 -3.13 -18.32 -13.38
CA VAL A 75 -3.55 -19.70 -13.61
C VAL A 75 -4.96 -19.91 -13.08
N ASP A 76 -5.75 -20.66 -13.84
CA ASP A 76 -7.10 -21.06 -13.44
C ASP A 76 -7.17 -22.58 -13.36
N ALA A 77 -7.50 -23.08 -12.17
CA ALA A 77 -7.64 -24.51 -11.87
C ALA A 77 -6.46 -25.36 -12.40
N LEU A 78 -5.22 -24.88 -12.30
CA LEU A 78 -4.03 -25.66 -12.70
C LEU A 78 -3.97 -26.95 -11.89
N ALA A 79 -4.10 -28.09 -12.59
CA ALA A 79 -4.09 -29.40 -11.93
C ALA A 79 -2.67 -29.89 -11.59
N PRO A 80 -2.49 -30.71 -10.54
CA PRO A 80 -1.21 -31.34 -10.24
C PRO A 80 -0.61 -32.06 -11.46
N GLY A 81 0.69 -31.93 -11.69
CA GLY A 81 1.40 -32.48 -12.82
C GLY A 81 1.18 -31.76 -14.16
N LYS A 82 0.28 -30.80 -14.22
CA LYS A 82 0.18 -29.90 -15.38
C LYS A 82 1.11 -28.71 -15.22
N ALA A 83 1.61 -28.19 -16.35
CA ALA A 83 2.53 -27.07 -16.35
C ALA A 83 1.85 -25.79 -16.86
N VAL A 84 2.17 -24.66 -16.23
CA VAL A 84 1.99 -23.33 -16.80
C VAL A 84 3.28 -22.91 -17.49
N THR A 85 3.15 -22.29 -18.66
CA THR A 85 4.29 -21.82 -19.46
C THR A 85 4.52 -20.32 -19.23
N ILE A 86 5.77 -19.97 -18.95
CA ILE A 86 6.25 -18.59 -18.95
C ILE A 86 7.21 -18.43 -20.13
N ASP A 87 6.77 -17.68 -21.10
CA ASP A 87 7.44 -17.38 -22.37
C ASP A 87 7.58 -15.87 -22.57
N PRO A 88 8.16 -15.39 -23.69
CA PRO A 88 8.33 -13.97 -23.95
C PRO A 88 7.05 -13.13 -24.02
N ALA A 89 5.87 -13.73 -24.14
CA ALA A 89 4.59 -13.02 -24.11
C ALA A 89 4.12 -12.71 -22.69
N VAL A 90 4.66 -13.39 -21.67
CA VAL A 90 4.36 -13.13 -20.27
C VAL A 90 5.03 -11.82 -19.84
N PRO A 91 4.28 -10.86 -19.28
CA PRO A 91 4.83 -9.58 -18.83
C PRO A 91 5.80 -9.76 -17.66
N GLY A 92 6.82 -8.92 -17.62
CA GLY A 92 7.81 -8.87 -16.56
C GLY A 92 8.11 -7.46 -16.07
N PHE A 93 8.81 -7.38 -14.94
CA PHE A 93 9.31 -6.15 -14.34
C PHE A 93 10.65 -6.40 -13.62
N PRO A 94 11.63 -5.49 -13.61
CA PRO A 94 11.70 -4.27 -14.42
C PRO A 94 12.01 -4.53 -15.90
N VAL A 95 12.30 -5.79 -16.26
CA VAL A 95 12.51 -6.23 -17.64
C VAL A 95 11.19 -6.73 -18.21
N ALA A 96 10.64 -6.01 -19.18
CA ALA A 96 9.28 -6.19 -19.66
C ALA A 96 8.98 -7.57 -20.30
N SER A 97 10.00 -8.32 -20.75
CA SER A 97 9.86 -9.63 -21.39
C SER A 97 11.14 -10.45 -21.23
N LEU A 98 11.02 -11.79 -21.17
CA LEU A 98 12.17 -12.71 -21.20
C LEU A 98 13.10 -12.47 -22.41
N SER A 99 12.56 -12.03 -23.54
CA SER A 99 13.34 -11.69 -24.75
C SER A 99 14.21 -10.44 -24.58
N LYS A 100 14.04 -9.68 -23.53
CA LYS A 100 14.81 -8.46 -23.22
C LYS A 100 15.88 -8.67 -22.16
N LEU A 101 15.96 -9.87 -21.57
CA LEU A 101 17.05 -10.19 -20.66
C LEU A 101 18.37 -10.21 -21.45
N PRO A 102 19.45 -9.63 -20.93
CA PRO A 102 20.79 -9.82 -21.50
C PRO A 102 21.18 -11.32 -21.53
N ALA A 103 21.98 -11.73 -22.51
CA ALA A 103 22.55 -13.06 -22.50
C ALA A 103 23.48 -13.24 -21.29
N GLY A 104 23.36 -14.34 -20.55
CA GLY A 104 24.14 -14.56 -19.33
C GLY A 104 23.67 -15.76 -18.50
N ASP A 105 24.40 -15.98 -17.42
CA ASP A 105 24.05 -16.99 -16.41
C ASP A 105 23.20 -16.34 -15.33
N TYR A 106 22.09 -17.00 -14.99
CA TYR A 106 21.11 -16.53 -14.01
C TYR A 106 20.73 -17.64 -13.04
N TYR A 107 20.29 -17.25 -11.86
CA TYR A 107 19.60 -18.11 -10.91
C TYR A 107 18.10 -17.89 -11.07
N VAL A 108 17.36 -18.98 -11.29
CA VAL A 108 15.90 -18.91 -11.54
C VAL A 108 15.14 -19.67 -10.49
N GLN A 109 13.95 -19.19 -10.16
CA GLN A 109 13.04 -19.82 -9.22
C GLN A 109 11.60 -19.64 -9.68
N GLY A 110 10.81 -20.71 -9.65
CA GLY A 110 9.37 -20.68 -9.88
C GLY A 110 8.58 -20.56 -8.59
N MET A 111 7.44 -19.86 -8.64
CA MET A 111 6.50 -19.79 -7.53
C MET A 111 5.06 -19.82 -8.05
N LEU A 112 4.16 -20.39 -7.25
CA LEU A 112 2.71 -20.36 -7.46
C LEU A 112 2.05 -19.84 -6.20
N LEU A 113 1.44 -18.66 -6.28
CA LEU A 113 0.67 -17.99 -5.23
C LEU A 113 -0.80 -18.41 -5.36
N PRO A 114 -1.35 -19.22 -4.44
CA PRO A 114 -2.77 -19.60 -4.48
C PRO A 114 -3.67 -18.44 -4.12
N TYR A 115 -4.82 -18.35 -4.78
CA TYR A 115 -5.90 -17.43 -4.42
C TYR A 115 -7.01 -18.16 -3.66
N THR A 116 -7.65 -17.42 -2.77
CA THR A 116 -8.86 -17.82 -2.06
C THR A 116 -10.08 -17.38 -2.87
N ARG A 117 -11.12 -18.21 -2.87
CA ARG A 117 -12.40 -17.90 -3.51
C ARG A 117 -13.32 -17.20 -2.51
N PHE A 118 -13.74 -15.99 -2.83
CA PHE A 118 -14.69 -15.22 -2.03
C PHE A 118 -16.04 -15.16 -2.74
N LYS A 119 -17.11 -15.51 -2.01
CA LYS A 119 -18.51 -15.36 -2.44
C LYS A 119 -19.10 -14.16 -1.71
N ARG A 120 -18.93 -12.98 -2.27
CA ARG A 120 -19.33 -11.73 -1.61
C ARG A 120 -20.83 -11.58 -1.50
N SER A 121 -21.28 -10.83 -0.49
CA SER A 121 -22.72 -10.54 -0.24
C SER A 121 -23.36 -9.70 -1.34
N ASP A 122 -22.57 -8.99 -2.17
CA ASP A 122 -23.04 -8.26 -3.35
C ASP A 122 -23.37 -9.18 -4.56
N GLY A 123 -23.24 -10.49 -4.40
CA GLY A 123 -23.52 -11.51 -5.42
C GLY A 123 -22.33 -11.91 -6.29
N HIS A 124 -21.20 -11.21 -6.21
CA HIS A 124 -20.01 -11.54 -6.99
C HIS A 124 -19.20 -12.68 -6.36
N THR A 125 -18.57 -13.46 -7.22
CA THR A 125 -17.54 -14.43 -6.82
C THR A 125 -16.21 -13.98 -7.40
N ILE A 126 -15.21 -13.77 -6.54
CA ILE A 126 -13.87 -13.36 -6.95
C ILE A 126 -12.81 -14.32 -6.41
N TRP A 127 -11.63 -14.26 -7.01
CA TRP A 127 -10.43 -14.92 -6.53
C TRP A 127 -9.37 -13.87 -6.21
N ALA A 128 -8.88 -13.85 -4.99
CA ALA A 128 -7.85 -12.92 -4.54
C ALA A 128 -6.93 -13.60 -3.52
N HIS A 129 -5.75 -13.03 -3.30
CA HIS A 129 -4.87 -13.49 -2.24
C HIS A 129 -5.51 -13.21 -0.87
N MET A 130 -5.41 -14.18 0.03
CA MET A 130 -5.79 -14.00 1.45
C MET A 130 -4.53 -13.82 2.26
N ASP A 131 -4.32 -12.62 2.80
CA ASP A 131 -3.20 -12.33 3.70
C ASP A 131 -3.16 -13.35 4.87
N ALA A 132 -2.01 -13.91 5.10
CA ALA A 132 -1.75 -14.88 6.18
C ALA A 132 -0.76 -14.34 7.22
N GLY A 133 -0.64 -13.00 7.33
CA GLY A 133 0.22 -12.29 8.27
C GLY A 133 1.52 -11.75 7.66
N GLU A 134 1.69 -11.84 6.33
CA GLU A 134 2.85 -11.30 5.63
C GLU A 134 2.66 -9.86 5.13
N GLY A 135 1.46 -9.27 5.25
CA GLY A 135 1.15 -7.92 4.78
C GLY A 135 1.14 -7.80 3.25
N GLN A 136 0.51 -8.76 2.56
CA GLN A 136 0.36 -8.78 1.09
C GLN A 136 1.69 -8.82 0.30
N ARG A 137 2.78 -9.27 0.90
CA ARG A 137 4.05 -9.45 0.18
C ARG A 137 3.97 -10.67 -0.74
N PHE A 138 3.67 -10.47 -2.03
CA PHE A 138 3.40 -11.51 -3.01
C PHE A 138 4.51 -12.58 -3.09
N ASN A 139 5.78 -12.18 -2.92
CA ASN A 139 6.95 -13.05 -3.02
C ASN A 139 7.28 -13.83 -1.73
N ALA A 140 6.56 -13.57 -0.64
CA ALA A 140 6.78 -14.18 0.67
C ALA A 140 5.50 -14.78 1.29
N SER A 141 4.40 -14.84 0.52
CA SER A 141 3.08 -15.27 1.01
C SER A 141 3.07 -16.73 1.47
N PRO A 142 2.69 -17.00 2.75
CA PRO A 142 2.59 -18.35 3.26
C PRO A 142 1.63 -19.23 2.45
N GLY A 143 1.98 -20.50 2.31
CA GLY A 143 1.20 -21.45 1.50
C GLY A 143 1.51 -21.41 0.01
N SER A 144 2.28 -20.44 -0.47
CA SER A 144 2.77 -20.44 -1.85
C SER A 144 3.73 -21.58 -2.11
N LEU A 145 3.62 -22.19 -3.29
CA LEU A 145 4.50 -23.28 -3.72
C LEU A 145 5.72 -22.70 -4.44
N VAL A 146 6.91 -23.17 -4.12
CA VAL A 146 8.17 -22.71 -4.72
C VAL A 146 9.03 -23.88 -5.20
N SER A 147 9.81 -23.64 -6.26
CA SER A 147 10.84 -24.57 -6.72
C SER A 147 12.15 -24.38 -5.96
N ASP A 148 13.05 -25.35 -6.11
CA ASP A 148 14.46 -25.11 -5.85
C ASP A 148 15.01 -24.10 -6.85
N VAL A 149 16.10 -23.43 -6.46
CA VAL A 149 16.83 -22.50 -7.33
C VAL A 149 17.66 -23.30 -8.34
N GLN A 150 17.59 -22.91 -9.61
CA GLN A 150 18.39 -23.52 -10.67
C GLN A 150 19.27 -22.46 -11.33
N LYS A 151 20.52 -22.82 -11.64
CA LYS A 151 21.39 -22.00 -12.48
C LYS A 151 21.13 -22.30 -13.95
N VAL A 152 20.82 -21.28 -14.75
CA VAL A 152 20.44 -21.40 -16.16
C VAL A 152 21.18 -20.35 -16.99
N HIS A 153 21.71 -20.77 -18.14
CA HIS A 153 22.20 -19.83 -19.14
C HIS A 153 21.04 -19.39 -20.03
N ILE A 154 20.76 -18.09 -20.07
CA ILE A 154 19.73 -17.49 -20.92
C ILE A 154 20.41 -16.76 -22.07
N ASP A 155 20.02 -17.09 -23.31
CA ASP A 155 20.41 -16.35 -24.51
C ASP A 155 19.15 -16.08 -25.36
N PRO A 156 18.60 -14.87 -25.32
CA PRO A 156 17.35 -14.55 -26.04
C PRO A 156 17.49 -14.58 -27.57
N THR A 157 18.72 -14.66 -28.08
CA THR A 157 19.00 -14.72 -29.54
C THR A 157 19.03 -16.14 -30.08
N ARG A 158 19.01 -17.14 -29.20
CA ARG A 158 19.10 -18.57 -29.57
C ARG A 158 17.88 -19.35 -29.10
N LYS A 159 17.55 -20.39 -29.84
CA LYS A 159 16.58 -21.38 -29.37
C LYS A 159 17.23 -22.22 -28.27
N THR A 160 16.73 -22.10 -27.05
CA THR A 160 17.20 -22.85 -25.90
C THR A 160 16.16 -23.91 -25.50
N PRO A 161 16.57 -25.02 -24.87
CA PRO A 161 15.63 -26.00 -24.33
C PRO A 161 14.71 -25.35 -23.30
N THR A 162 13.46 -25.79 -23.22
CA THR A 162 12.54 -25.41 -22.15
C THR A 162 13.09 -25.86 -20.79
N VAL A 163 13.12 -24.95 -19.82
CA VAL A 163 13.51 -25.22 -18.44
C VAL A 163 12.28 -25.60 -17.63
N SER A 164 12.31 -26.76 -16.97
CA SER A 164 11.23 -27.22 -16.10
C SER A 164 11.55 -26.94 -14.64
N LEU A 165 10.63 -26.25 -13.95
CA LEU A 165 10.71 -25.92 -12.52
C LEU A 165 9.59 -26.66 -11.79
N SER A 166 9.96 -27.60 -10.91
CA SER A 166 9.02 -28.33 -10.07
C SER A 166 8.84 -27.63 -8.73
N LEU A 167 7.61 -27.23 -8.41
CA LEU A 167 7.25 -26.52 -7.18
C LEU A 167 6.99 -27.57 -6.07
N THR A 168 8.02 -27.90 -5.33
CA THR A 168 8.02 -29.01 -4.35
C THR A 168 8.06 -28.54 -2.90
N ARG A 169 8.35 -27.24 -2.66
CA ARG A 169 8.39 -26.65 -1.33
C ARG A 169 7.23 -25.68 -1.14
N THR A 170 6.80 -25.51 0.11
CA THR A 170 5.77 -24.55 0.49
C THR A 170 6.38 -23.46 1.40
N ILE A 171 6.06 -22.21 1.15
CA ILE A 171 6.45 -21.12 2.05
C ILE A 171 5.75 -21.32 3.41
N PRO A 172 6.51 -21.38 4.52
CA PRO A 172 5.93 -21.65 5.83
C PRO A 172 5.07 -20.48 6.34
N ALA A 173 4.20 -20.77 7.32
CA ALA A 173 3.43 -19.76 8.02
C ALA A 173 4.34 -18.72 8.71
N VAL A 174 3.90 -17.48 8.75
CA VAL A 174 4.58 -16.43 9.51
C VAL A 174 4.55 -16.80 11.00
N PRO A 175 5.69 -16.82 11.70
CA PRO A 175 5.72 -17.10 13.12
C PRO A 175 4.90 -16.07 13.89
N ALA A 176 4.08 -16.54 14.86
CA ALA A 176 3.31 -15.64 15.72
C ALA A 176 4.26 -14.76 16.56
N ALA A 177 4.02 -13.47 16.52
CA ALA A 177 4.78 -12.52 17.34
C ALA A 177 4.47 -12.76 18.83
N GLN A 178 5.52 -12.77 19.66
CA GLN A 178 5.40 -13.05 21.10
C GLN A 178 4.80 -11.86 21.86
N GLU A 179 3.97 -12.17 22.85
CA GLU A 179 3.52 -11.19 23.83
C GLU A 179 4.59 -10.96 24.91
N THR A 180 4.57 -9.77 25.47
CA THR A 180 5.39 -9.40 26.64
C THR A 180 4.48 -8.85 27.75
N GLU A 181 5.05 -8.45 28.87
CA GLU A 181 4.30 -7.69 29.89
C GLU A 181 3.74 -6.38 29.32
N TRP A 182 4.45 -5.73 28.39
CA TRP A 182 4.09 -4.45 27.80
C TRP A 182 3.21 -4.57 26.55
N VAL A 183 3.44 -5.59 25.71
CA VAL A 183 2.79 -5.72 24.42
C VAL A 183 1.87 -6.92 24.40
N LYS A 184 0.58 -6.66 24.14
CA LYS A 184 -0.47 -7.66 23.99
C LYS A 184 -0.96 -7.70 22.56
N ARG A 185 -1.48 -8.85 22.11
CA ARG A 185 -1.98 -9.07 20.77
C ARG A 185 -3.30 -9.84 20.83
N PHE A 186 -4.21 -9.49 19.97
CA PHE A 186 -5.37 -10.33 19.72
C PHE A 186 -5.90 -10.13 18.33
N ARG A 187 -6.62 -11.13 17.85
CA ARG A 187 -7.45 -11.06 16.65
C ARG A 187 -8.88 -11.42 17.04
N THR A 188 -9.83 -10.84 16.35
CA THR A 188 -11.26 -11.11 16.50
C THR A 188 -11.89 -11.24 15.14
N THR A 189 -12.81 -12.22 14.98
CA THR A 189 -13.59 -12.33 13.74
C THR A 189 -14.53 -11.15 13.63
N SER A 190 -14.44 -10.40 12.53
CA SER A 190 -15.39 -9.34 12.20
C SER A 190 -16.62 -9.96 11.56
N LYS A 191 -17.77 -9.81 12.18
CA LYS A 191 -19.04 -10.26 11.61
C LYS A 191 -19.41 -9.47 10.36
N LEU A 192 -19.20 -8.16 10.38
CA LEU A 192 -19.51 -7.27 9.26
C LEU A 192 -18.65 -7.60 8.03
N ALA A 193 -17.34 -7.67 8.19
CA ALA A 193 -16.41 -8.02 7.11
C ALA A 193 -16.64 -9.46 6.61
N SER A 194 -16.82 -10.43 7.52
CA SER A 194 -17.08 -11.83 7.14
C SER A 194 -18.37 -12.01 6.36
N THR A 195 -19.43 -11.29 6.73
CA THR A 195 -20.69 -11.29 5.99
C THR A 195 -20.50 -10.74 4.58
N PHE A 196 -19.74 -9.66 4.41
CA PHE A 196 -19.46 -9.09 3.11
C PHE A 196 -18.64 -10.06 2.22
N TRP A 197 -17.57 -10.63 2.77
CA TRP A 197 -16.64 -11.47 2.00
C TRP A 197 -17.13 -12.91 1.78
N GLY A 198 -18.15 -13.37 2.55
CA GLY A 198 -18.58 -14.77 2.55
C GLY A 198 -17.46 -15.74 2.99
N HIS A 199 -16.57 -15.25 3.85
CA HIS A 199 -15.39 -15.92 4.38
C HIS A 199 -15.06 -15.32 5.74
N ASP A 200 -14.48 -16.10 6.65
CA ASP A 200 -14.06 -15.58 7.95
C ASP A 200 -12.97 -14.51 7.79
N MET A 201 -13.31 -13.27 8.15
CA MET A 201 -12.41 -12.13 8.13
C MET A 201 -12.12 -11.68 9.55
N THR A 202 -10.85 -11.37 9.83
CA THR A 202 -10.42 -10.96 11.17
C THR A 202 -9.92 -9.53 11.18
N LEU A 203 -10.20 -8.82 12.27
CA LEU A 203 -9.52 -7.61 12.65
C LEU A 203 -8.55 -7.92 13.80
N GLY A 204 -7.46 -7.20 13.90
CA GLY A 204 -6.46 -7.41 14.94
C GLY A 204 -6.07 -6.13 15.66
N ALA A 205 -5.41 -6.30 16.79
CA ALA A 205 -4.79 -5.21 17.52
C ALA A 205 -3.48 -5.64 18.18
N VAL A 206 -2.47 -4.79 18.05
CA VAL A 206 -1.25 -4.83 18.86
C VAL A 206 -1.34 -3.72 19.88
N VAL A 207 -1.35 -4.07 21.16
CA VAL A 207 -1.66 -3.17 22.28
C VAL A 207 -0.43 -2.99 23.16
N LEU A 208 0.04 -1.75 23.32
CA LEU A 208 1.12 -1.37 24.20
C LEU A 208 0.52 -0.78 25.49
N LEU A 209 0.78 -1.44 26.61
CA LEU A 209 0.25 -1.06 27.93
C LEU A 209 1.13 0.00 28.59
N PRO A 210 0.55 0.98 29.30
CA PRO A 210 1.31 1.99 30.03
C PRO A 210 1.98 1.42 31.27
N LYS A 211 2.99 2.13 31.78
CA LYS A 211 3.62 1.82 33.06
C LYS A 211 2.56 1.77 34.18
N GLY A 212 2.70 0.80 35.09
CA GLY A 212 1.77 0.64 36.22
C GLY A 212 0.41 0.05 35.85
N TYR A 213 0.22 -0.39 34.60
CA TYR A 213 -1.05 -0.99 34.18
C TYR A 213 -1.44 -2.20 35.01
N ASN A 214 -0.51 -3.13 35.29
CA ASN A 214 -0.80 -4.36 36.04
C ASN A 214 -0.98 -4.11 37.53
N GLU A 215 -0.31 -3.12 38.10
CA GLU A 215 -0.37 -2.75 39.51
C GLU A 215 -1.66 -1.99 39.85
N ASN A 216 -2.15 -1.14 38.94
CA ASN A 216 -3.34 -0.32 39.14
C ASN A 216 -4.56 -0.91 38.43
N THR A 217 -5.21 -1.86 39.04
CA THR A 217 -6.31 -2.65 38.44
C THR A 217 -7.62 -1.90 38.25
N THR A 218 -7.78 -0.70 38.81
CA THR A 218 -9.02 0.10 38.73
C THR A 218 -8.91 1.29 37.79
N LYS A 219 -7.69 1.76 37.51
CA LYS A 219 -7.45 2.91 36.64
C LYS A 219 -7.83 2.62 35.18
N ARG A 220 -8.51 3.57 34.54
CA ARG A 220 -8.78 3.58 33.13
C ARG A 220 -7.90 4.60 32.41
N TYR A 221 -7.58 4.34 31.16
CA TYR A 221 -6.59 5.08 30.38
C TYR A 221 -7.17 5.60 29.08
N PRO A 222 -6.81 6.81 28.63
CA PRO A 222 -7.04 7.24 27.27
C PRO A 222 -6.34 6.30 26.28
N VAL A 223 -6.82 6.29 25.03
CA VAL A 223 -6.25 5.42 24.00
C VAL A 223 -5.74 6.26 22.83
N VAL A 224 -4.52 6.00 22.40
CA VAL A 224 -4.02 6.42 21.11
C VAL A 224 -4.08 5.24 20.14
N TYR A 225 -4.91 5.36 19.11
CA TYR A 225 -4.95 4.40 18.01
C TYR A 225 -3.95 4.81 16.95
N THR A 226 -3.09 3.88 16.55
CA THR A 226 -2.18 4.03 15.42
C THR A 226 -2.66 3.16 14.27
N VAL A 227 -2.64 3.70 13.07
CA VAL A 227 -3.15 3.07 11.86
C VAL A 227 -2.09 3.15 10.76
N GLY A 228 -2.11 2.22 9.81
CA GLY A 228 -1.23 2.16 8.66
C GLY A 228 -1.03 0.73 8.16
N HIS A 229 -0.08 0.54 7.26
CA HIS A 229 0.24 -0.77 6.70
C HIS A 229 0.41 -1.83 7.77
N TYR A 230 -0.05 -3.04 7.46
CA TYR A 230 0.00 -4.18 8.39
C TYR A 230 1.33 -4.31 9.11
N SER A 231 1.28 -4.47 10.42
CA SER A 231 2.46 -4.66 11.25
C SER A 231 2.15 -5.52 12.48
N GLU A 232 3.10 -6.39 12.82
CA GLU A 232 3.15 -7.09 14.13
C GLU A 232 4.03 -6.34 15.14
N ARG A 233 4.62 -5.20 14.77
CA ARG A 233 5.45 -4.40 15.68
C ARG A 233 4.58 -3.66 16.68
N ALA A 234 5.15 -3.39 17.86
CA ALA A 234 4.47 -2.58 18.85
C ALA A 234 4.22 -1.16 18.35
N PRO A 235 3.11 -0.50 18.75
CA PRO A 235 2.77 0.85 18.36
C PRO A 235 3.91 1.85 18.63
N LEU A 236 3.94 2.95 17.87
CA LEU A 236 4.85 4.09 18.06
C LEU A 236 6.34 3.71 18.01
N GLY A 237 6.68 2.57 17.39
CA GLY A 237 8.06 2.10 17.27
C GLY A 237 8.67 1.58 18.57
N PHE A 238 7.87 1.30 19.59
CA PHE A 238 8.34 0.70 20.85
C PHE A 238 9.04 -0.63 20.59
N THR A 239 10.29 -0.80 21.08
CA THR A 239 11.05 -2.03 20.91
C THR A 239 12.10 -2.20 22.00
N PHE A 240 12.40 -3.45 22.35
CA PHE A 240 13.60 -3.84 23.09
C PHE A 240 14.70 -4.37 22.18
N GLU A 241 14.37 -4.68 20.93
CA GLU A 241 15.28 -5.27 19.97
C GLU A 241 16.35 -4.24 19.54
N GLY A 242 17.60 -4.67 19.56
CA GLY A 242 18.75 -3.85 19.17
C GLY A 242 19.15 -2.76 20.17
N CYS A 243 18.52 -2.69 21.34
CA CYS A 243 18.79 -1.64 22.33
C CYS A 243 20.11 -1.84 23.10
N ASP A 244 20.69 -3.02 23.01
CA ASP A 244 22.06 -3.32 23.47
C ASP A 244 23.15 -2.69 22.56
N LYS A 245 22.80 -2.31 21.34
CA LYS A 245 23.69 -1.65 20.36
C LYS A 245 23.08 -0.30 19.96
N PRO A 246 23.19 0.72 20.80
CA PRO A 246 22.62 2.01 20.53
C PRO A 246 23.20 2.62 19.23
N GLU A 247 22.35 3.36 18.54
CA GLU A 247 22.75 4.13 17.36
C GLU A 247 23.86 5.13 17.72
N THR A 248 24.78 5.36 16.77
CA THR A 248 25.82 6.37 16.99
C THR A 248 25.21 7.77 17.07
N PRO A 249 25.85 8.71 17.82
CA PRO A 249 25.35 10.10 17.92
C PRO A 249 25.16 10.77 16.56
N GLU A 250 26.03 10.49 15.59
CA GLU A 250 25.97 11.04 14.23
C GLU A 250 24.79 10.46 13.43
N ALA A 251 24.54 9.16 13.56
CA ALA A 251 23.40 8.52 12.91
C ALA A 251 22.07 9.03 13.50
N ARG A 252 22.00 9.15 14.83
CA ARG A 252 20.87 9.75 15.55
C ARG A 252 20.60 11.19 15.10
N LYS A 253 21.64 12.01 15.03
CA LYS A 253 21.56 13.39 14.58
C LYS A 253 20.99 13.46 13.16
N ARG A 254 21.56 12.70 12.20
CA ARG A 254 21.06 12.65 10.82
C ARG A 254 19.61 12.24 10.74
N ARG A 255 19.17 11.25 11.52
CA ARG A 255 17.76 10.81 11.52
C ARG A 255 16.84 11.89 12.06
N LEU A 256 17.18 12.52 13.18
CA LEU A 256 16.39 13.60 13.75
C LEU A 256 16.34 14.81 12.82
N GLU A 257 17.44 15.19 12.21
CA GLU A 257 17.47 16.28 11.22
C GLU A 257 16.61 15.96 9.99
N ARG A 258 16.60 14.70 9.54
CA ARG A 258 15.86 14.28 8.34
C ARG A 258 14.38 14.11 8.62
N THR A 259 13.99 13.38 9.65
CA THR A 259 12.59 12.94 9.87
C THR A 259 12.04 13.29 11.24
N ASN A 260 12.86 13.74 12.17
CA ASN A 260 12.53 13.97 13.58
C ASN A 260 11.93 12.74 14.31
N ARG A 261 12.15 11.54 13.77
CA ARG A 261 11.72 10.29 14.42
C ARG A 261 12.72 9.88 15.48
N GLU A 262 12.26 9.72 16.71
CA GLU A 262 13.11 9.21 17.78
C GLU A 262 13.44 7.72 17.61
N PRO A 263 14.60 7.22 18.15
CA PRO A 263 14.89 5.80 18.21
C PRO A 263 13.84 5.03 19.02
N GLY A 264 13.45 3.83 18.55
CA GLY A 264 12.52 3.00 19.26
C GLY A 264 12.97 2.64 20.69
N CYS A 265 14.27 2.48 20.91
CA CYS A 265 14.83 2.23 22.24
C CYS A 265 14.74 3.45 23.18
N GLU A 266 14.89 4.67 22.66
CA GLU A 266 14.68 5.88 23.47
C GLU A 266 13.21 6.03 23.86
N PHE A 267 12.30 5.78 22.92
CA PHE A 267 10.87 5.75 23.21
C PHE A 267 10.51 4.66 24.23
N GLN A 268 11.05 3.45 24.07
CA GLN A 268 10.87 2.35 25.03
C GLN A 268 11.32 2.74 26.44
N GLN A 269 12.50 3.35 26.59
CA GLN A 269 13.01 3.82 27.88
C GLN A 269 12.09 4.88 28.51
N ALA A 270 11.61 5.84 27.70
CA ALA A 270 10.68 6.86 28.17
C ALA A 270 9.34 6.26 28.61
N TRP A 271 8.81 5.31 27.84
CA TRP A 271 7.56 4.62 28.15
C TRP A 271 7.65 3.82 29.45
N THR A 272 8.65 2.95 29.57
CA THR A 272 8.82 2.07 30.74
C THR A 272 9.23 2.83 32.01
N SER A 273 9.94 3.95 31.89
CA SER A 273 10.27 4.82 33.03
C SER A 273 9.11 5.72 33.50
N GLY A 274 8.04 5.86 32.69
CA GLY A 274 6.90 6.74 32.98
C GLY A 274 7.17 8.21 32.68
N LYS A 275 8.06 8.53 31.76
CA LYS A 275 8.34 9.90 31.28
C LYS A 275 7.34 10.41 30.26
N VAL A 276 6.47 9.53 29.75
CA VAL A 276 5.37 9.85 28.84
C VAL A 276 4.03 9.75 29.55
N PRO A 277 2.97 10.39 29.05
CA PRO A 277 1.63 10.24 29.61
C PRO A 277 1.16 8.78 29.61
N GLU A 278 0.40 8.41 30.64
CA GLU A 278 -0.14 7.06 30.77
C GLU A 278 -1.36 6.89 29.85
N MET A 279 -1.11 6.39 28.65
CA MET A 279 -2.10 6.04 27.63
C MET A 279 -1.91 4.59 27.20
N ILE A 280 -2.98 3.94 26.77
CA ILE A 280 -2.87 2.67 26.02
C ILE A 280 -2.61 3.06 24.56
N ALA A 281 -1.59 2.47 23.92
CA ALA A 281 -1.38 2.65 22.48
C ALA A 281 -1.81 1.37 21.75
N VAL A 282 -2.59 1.52 20.67
CA VAL A 282 -3.15 0.40 19.92
C VAL A 282 -2.84 0.56 18.44
N PHE A 283 -2.15 -0.40 17.84
CA PHE A 283 -2.04 -0.51 16.39
C PHE A 283 -3.18 -1.39 15.88
N ILE A 284 -3.97 -0.87 14.94
CA ILE A 284 -5.11 -1.57 14.33
C ILE A 284 -4.61 -2.39 13.13
N GLN A 285 -4.98 -3.67 13.06
CA GLN A 285 -4.72 -4.56 11.92
C GLN A 285 -6.05 -4.81 11.18
N HIS A 286 -6.12 -4.42 9.90
CA HIS A 286 -7.34 -4.42 9.10
C HIS A 286 -7.07 -4.77 7.63
N THR A 287 -6.30 -5.84 7.39
CA THR A 287 -5.98 -6.32 6.04
C THR A 287 -7.21 -6.75 5.27
N THR A 288 -7.16 -6.63 3.95
CA THR A 288 -8.18 -7.08 3.01
C THR A 288 -7.59 -8.05 2.00
N PRO A 289 -8.39 -8.78 1.21
CA PRO A 289 -7.90 -9.59 0.09
C PRO A 289 -7.22 -8.78 -1.03
N TYR A 290 -7.32 -7.46 -1.02
CA TYR A 290 -6.69 -6.58 -2.01
C TYR A 290 -5.42 -5.90 -1.51
N TYR A 291 -5.33 -5.63 -0.20
CA TYR A 291 -4.25 -4.82 0.33
C TYR A 291 -4.02 -5.08 1.83
N ASP A 292 -2.86 -4.74 2.34
CA ASP A 292 -2.52 -4.89 3.76
C ASP A 292 -3.18 -3.85 4.67
N ASP A 293 -3.95 -2.93 4.08
CA ASP A 293 -4.71 -1.87 4.72
C ASP A 293 -6.08 -1.72 4.04
N SER A 294 -7.14 -1.49 4.79
CA SER A 294 -8.50 -1.34 4.23
C SER A 294 -8.86 0.10 3.87
N TYR A 295 -7.99 1.07 4.15
CA TYR A 295 -8.31 2.50 4.15
C TYR A 295 -9.47 2.87 5.08
N VAL A 296 -9.68 2.10 6.11
CA VAL A 296 -10.55 2.30 7.30
C VAL A 296 -11.99 2.74 7.06
N LEU A 297 -12.41 2.91 5.82
CA LEU A 297 -13.78 3.32 5.46
C LEU A 297 -14.59 2.16 4.87
N ASN A 298 -15.90 2.35 4.83
CA ASN A 298 -16.77 1.45 4.11
C ASN A 298 -16.54 1.60 2.61
N SER A 299 -16.22 0.52 1.94
CA SER A 299 -15.81 0.46 0.54
C SER A 299 -16.65 -0.54 -0.25
N ALA A 300 -16.91 -0.24 -1.52
CA ALA A 300 -17.64 -1.14 -2.39
C ALA A 300 -16.88 -2.46 -2.65
N ASN A 301 -15.54 -2.44 -2.66
CA ASN A 301 -14.74 -3.63 -2.92
C ASN A 301 -14.22 -4.29 -1.65
N ASN A 302 -13.82 -3.51 -0.62
CA ASN A 302 -13.29 -4.05 0.63
C ASN A 302 -14.40 -4.42 1.62
N GLY A 303 -15.58 -3.79 1.52
CA GLY A 303 -16.67 -3.99 2.48
C GLY A 303 -16.68 -2.96 3.61
N PRO A 304 -17.42 -3.21 4.71
CA PRO A 304 -17.73 -2.23 5.75
C PRO A 304 -16.63 -2.13 6.81
N TYR A 305 -15.38 -1.87 6.44
CA TYR A 305 -14.27 -1.83 7.40
C TYR A 305 -14.34 -0.66 8.37
N GLY A 306 -14.85 0.49 7.96
CA GLY A 306 -15.04 1.61 8.88
C GLY A 306 -16.01 1.27 10.01
N ASP A 307 -17.13 0.65 9.68
CA ASP A 307 -18.10 0.17 10.66
C ASP A 307 -17.52 -0.99 11.49
N ALA A 308 -16.80 -1.92 10.87
CA ALA A 308 -16.18 -3.03 11.58
C ALA A 308 -15.14 -2.56 12.61
N ILE A 309 -14.33 -1.56 12.27
CA ILE A 309 -13.37 -0.96 13.21
C ILE A 309 -14.09 -0.25 14.35
N THR A 310 -15.08 0.60 14.02
CA THR A 310 -15.73 1.46 15.03
C THR A 310 -16.78 0.73 15.88
N GLN A 311 -17.48 -0.26 15.34
CA GLN A 311 -18.59 -0.95 15.98
C GLN A 311 -18.23 -2.34 16.52
N GLU A 312 -17.13 -2.97 16.05
CA GLU A 312 -16.72 -4.30 16.51
C GLU A 312 -15.34 -4.25 17.21
N LEU A 313 -14.28 -3.75 16.53
CA LEU A 313 -12.93 -3.81 17.08
C LEU A 313 -12.73 -2.87 18.28
N ILE A 314 -13.12 -1.59 18.19
CA ILE A 314 -12.97 -0.63 19.29
C ILE A 314 -13.74 -1.08 20.54
N PRO A 315 -15.02 -1.51 20.48
CA PRO A 315 -15.71 -2.09 21.61
C PRO A 315 -15.03 -3.33 22.20
N GLU A 316 -14.43 -4.18 21.37
CA GLU A 316 -13.70 -5.35 21.87
C GLU A 316 -12.40 -4.95 22.58
N ILE A 317 -11.71 -3.88 22.13
CA ILE A 317 -10.57 -3.28 22.83
C ILE A 317 -11.01 -2.71 24.19
N ASP A 318 -12.12 -1.96 24.22
CA ASP A 318 -12.68 -1.37 25.45
C ASP A 318 -13.08 -2.43 26.49
N LYS A 319 -13.53 -3.61 26.01
CA LYS A 319 -13.88 -4.74 26.85
C LYS A 319 -12.66 -5.48 27.42
N ARG A 320 -11.59 -5.62 26.61
CA ARG A 320 -10.38 -6.37 26.99
C ARG A 320 -9.43 -5.56 27.85
N PHE A 321 -9.39 -4.24 27.64
CA PHE A 321 -8.44 -3.35 28.27
C PHE A 321 -9.17 -2.24 29.05
N ARG A 322 -8.51 -1.71 30.07
CA ARG A 322 -9.06 -0.61 30.90
C ARG A 322 -8.95 0.74 30.20
N THR A 323 -9.67 0.89 29.10
CA THR A 323 -9.78 2.15 28.36
C THR A 323 -10.83 3.07 28.99
N ILE A 324 -10.70 4.36 28.75
CA ILE A 324 -11.80 5.31 28.90
C ILE A 324 -12.64 5.21 27.63
N ALA A 325 -13.76 4.49 27.72
CA ALA A 325 -14.62 4.19 26.57
C ALA A 325 -15.49 5.40 26.17
N ALA A 326 -14.86 6.56 25.95
CA ALA A 326 -15.52 7.80 25.58
C ALA A 326 -14.80 8.49 24.41
N PRO A 327 -15.51 9.17 23.49
CA PRO A 327 -14.92 9.81 22.32
C PRO A 327 -13.76 10.75 22.62
N TYR A 328 -13.88 11.58 23.67
CA TYR A 328 -12.85 12.52 24.04
C TYR A 328 -11.50 11.90 24.41
N ALA A 329 -11.51 10.64 24.85
CA ALA A 329 -10.33 9.90 25.30
C ALA A 329 -9.74 8.98 24.23
N ARG A 330 -10.28 8.98 22.99
CA ARG A 330 -9.78 8.24 21.84
C ARG A 330 -9.16 9.20 20.85
N VAL A 331 -7.85 9.14 20.67
CA VAL A 331 -7.10 9.95 19.71
C VAL A 331 -6.41 9.06 18.69
N LEU A 332 -6.14 9.62 17.53
CA LEU A 332 -5.65 8.89 16.36
C LEU A 332 -4.32 9.46 15.88
N THR A 333 -3.39 8.60 15.44
CA THR A 333 -2.21 9.02 14.69
C THR A 333 -1.79 7.95 13.68
N GLY A 334 -1.23 8.39 12.58
CA GLY A 334 -0.71 7.53 11.53
C GLY A 334 0.11 8.33 10.53
N GLY A 335 0.92 7.65 9.74
CA GLY A 335 1.74 8.27 8.70
C GLY A 335 1.49 7.63 7.34
N SER A 336 1.63 8.40 6.25
CA SER A 336 1.41 7.93 4.88
C SER A 336 -0.04 7.46 4.71
N THR A 337 -0.27 6.23 4.25
CA THR A 337 -1.58 5.56 4.27
C THR A 337 -2.29 5.77 5.60
N GLY A 338 -1.63 5.47 6.73
CA GLY A 338 -2.21 5.69 8.05
C GLY A 338 -2.47 7.16 8.40
N GLY A 339 -1.77 8.09 7.79
CA GLY A 339 -2.05 9.53 7.92
C GLY A 339 -3.37 9.92 7.28
N TRP A 340 -3.68 9.36 6.12
CA TRP A 340 -4.99 9.49 5.46
C TRP A 340 -6.08 8.79 6.29
N ASP A 341 -5.81 7.57 6.74
CA ASP A 341 -6.75 6.76 7.52
C ASP A 341 -7.25 7.46 8.78
N VAL A 342 -6.35 8.02 9.57
CA VAL A 342 -6.74 8.69 10.82
C VAL A 342 -7.54 9.96 10.58
N LEU A 343 -7.23 10.70 9.49
CA LEU A 343 -8.03 11.84 9.07
C LEU A 343 -9.40 11.39 8.55
N ALA A 344 -9.46 10.31 7.77
CA ALA A 344 -10.70 9.75 7.26
C ALA A 344 -11.61 9.25 8.39
N LEU A 345 -11.06 8.51 9.38
CA LEU A 345 -11.80 8.10 10.57
C LEU A 345 -12.35 9.30 11.34
N GLN A 346 -11.53 10.33 11.58
CA GLN A 346 -11.99 11.54 12.28
C GLN A 346 -13.08 12.27 11.52
N ILE A 347 -12.98 12.35 10.19
CA ILE A 347 -13.92 13.08 9.33
C ILE A 347 -15.25 12.31 9.19
N HIS A 348 -15.21 11.00 8.94
CA HIS A 348 -16.39 10.20 8.68
C HIS A 348 -17.06 9.65 9.97
N TYR A 349 -16.30 9.55 11.07
CA TYR A 349 -16.78 9.11 12.39
C TYR A 349 -16.48 10.16 13.48
N PRO A 350 -16.92 11.45 13.34
CA PRO A 350 -16.48 12.56 14.17
C PRO A 350 -16.88 12.44 15.64
N ASN A 351 -17.90 11.62 15.92
CA ASN A 351 -18.42 11.36 17.28
C ASN A 351 -17.76 10.14 17.97
N VAL A 352 -16.78 9.49 17.31
CA VAL A 352 -16.04 8.35 17.88
C VAL A 352 -14.70 8.78 18.47
N PHE A 353 -14.07 9.84 17.87
CA PHE A 353 -12.71 10.25 18.19
C PHE A 353 -12.62 11.71 18.63
N GLY A 354 -11.65 12.00 19.51
CA GLY A 354 -11.39 13.31 20.08
C GLY A 354 -10.31 14.14 19.37
N GLY A 355 -9.64 13.59 18.36
CA GLY A 355 -8.63 14.26 17.56
C GLY A 355 -7.78 13.30 16.74
N ALA A 356 -7.30 13.73 15.58
CA ALA A 356 -6.46 12.97 14.66
C ALA A 356 -5.22 13.77 14.24
N TRP A 357 -4.06 13.12 14.29
CA TRP A 357 -2.76 13.60 13.84
C TRP A 357 -2.31 12.81 12.63
N GLY A 358 -2.67 13.27 11.43
CA GLY A 358 -2.26 12.69 10.15
C GLY A 358 -0.90 13.21 9.72
N LEU A 359 0.10 12.33 9.71
CA LEU A 359 1.47 12.65 9.36
C LEU A 359 1.73 12.26 7.91
N PHE A 360 2.23 13.20 7.10
CA PHE A 360 2.51 12.99 5.66
C PHE A 360 1.45 12.10 4.99
N PRO A 361 0.15 12.47 5.11
CA PRO A 361 -0.97 11.63 4.70
C PRO A 361 -0.98 11.43 3.18
N ASP A 362 -1.49 10.28 2.73
CA ASP A 362 -1.80 10.05 1.33
C ASP A 362 -2.70 11.16 0.77
N GLN A 363 -2.93 11.19 -0.54
CA GLN A 363 -3.56 12.29 -1.25
C GLN A 363 -4.90 12.73 -0.63
N LEU A 364 -4.91 13.91 0.00
CA LEU A 364 -6.10 14.52 0.61
C LEU A 364 -7.02 15.20 -0.42
N ASP A 365 -6.50 15.49 -1.60
CA ASP A 365 -7.20 16.18 -2.70
C ASP A 365 -6.84 15.51 -4.03
N PHE A 366 -7.82 14.99 -4.74
CA PHE A 366 -7.59 14.22 -5.97
C PHE A 366 -7.21 15.07 -7.19
N ARG A 367 -7.16 16.41 -7.08
CA ARG A 367 -6.44 17.28 -8.01
C ARG A 367 -4.92 17.12 -7.87
N ASN A 368 -4.49 16.47 -6.80
CA ASN A 368 -3.13 16.00 -6.58
C ASN A 368 -3.19 14.55 -6.07
N TYR A 369 -3.58 13.64 -6.98
CA TYR A 369 -3.52 12.20 -6.76
C TYR A 369 -2.06 11.76 -6.89
N GLN A 370 -1.31 11.97 -5.81
CA GLN A 370 0.13 12.27 -5.78
C GLN A 370 0.43 13.52 -6.62
N PHE A 371 1.06 13.39 -7.79
CA PHE A 371 1.38 14.52 -8.67
C PHE A 371 0.27 14.84 -9.69
N GLY A 372 -0.40 13.82 -10.25
CA GLY A 372 -1.40 13.95 -11.31
C GLY A 372 -2.75 14.49 -10.82
N ASN A 373 -3.51 15.14 -11.72
CA ASN A 373 -4.87 15.62 -11.47
C ASN A 373 -5.87 14.67 -12.13
N VAL A 374 -6.44 13.73 -11.36
CA VAL A 374 -7.38 12.75 -11.94
C VAL A 374 -8.70 13.35 -12.41
N TYR A 375 -9.02 14.61 -12.04
CA TYR A 375 -10.21 15.31 -12.53
C TYR A 375 -10.02 16.00 -13.88
N SER A 376 -8.81 16.40 -14.25
CA SER A 376 -8.56 17.16 -15.50
C SER A 376 -7.64 16.44 -16.47
N ASP A 377 -6.67 15.68 -16.00
CA ASP A 377 -5.70 15.02 -16.87
C ASP A 377 -6.35 13.88 -17.66
N THR A 378 -5.96 13.67 -18.89
CA THR A 378 -6.45 12.57 -19.73
C THR A 378 -5.69 11.27 -19.50
N SER A 379 -4.45 11.36 -18.98
CA SER A 379 -3.58 10.24 -18.72
C SER A 379 -2.94 10.35 -17.33
N ALA A 380 -2.91 9.23 -16.61
CA ALA A 380 -2.18 9.09 -15.35
C ALA A 380 -0.66 8.95 -15.55
N TYR A 381 -0.21 8.74 -16.80
CA TYR A 381 1.21 8.47 -17.11
C TYR A 381 1.93 9.64 -17.74
N VAL A 382 1.21 10.43 -18.52
CA VAL A 382 1.83 11.48 -19.34
C VAL A 382 1.05 12.77 -19.21
N GLN A 383 1.74 13.82 -18.84
CA GLN A 383 1.20 15.18 -18.84
C GLN A 383 1.39 15.80 -20.23
N VAL A 384 0.27 16.25 -20.81
CA VAL A 384 0.23 16.96 -22.09
C VAL A 384 -0.28 18.38 -21.81
N ASP A 385 0.63 19.32 -21.68
CA ASP A 385 0.35 20.72 -21.31
C ASP A 385 0.41 21.68 -22.53
N GLY A 386 0.09 21.16 -23.73
CA GLY A 386 0.23 21.89 -24.98
C GLY A 386 1.65 21.90 -25.56
N SER A 387 2.59 21.25 -24.91
CA SER A 387 3.96 21.04 -25.40
C SER A 387 4.00 19.89 -26.41
N TRP A 388 4.94 19.96 -27.34
CA TRP A 388 5.21 18.88 -28.30
C TRP A 388 5.88 17.65 -27.68
N LEU A 389 6.41 17.79 -26.46
CA LEU A 389 7.13 16.74 -25.75
C LEU A 389 6.32 16.34 -24.52
N PRO A 390 5.68 15.15 -24.53
CA PRO A 390 4.99 14.65 -23.37
C PRO A 390 5.98 14.40 -22.23
N ARG A 391 5.56 14.67 -20.99
CA ARG A 391 6.34 14.41 -19.78
C ARG A 391 5.72 13.26 -19.00
N GLU A 392 6.54 12.26 -18.63
CA GLU A 392 6.11 11.19 -17.73
C GLU A 392 5.77 11.79 -16.37
N ILE A 393 4.64 11.36 -15.81
CA ILE A 393 4.20 11.76 -14.47
C ILE A 393 5.02 10.98 -13.43
N PRO A 394 5.76 11.68 -12.55
CA PRO A 394 6.50 11.02 -11.48
C PRO A 394 5.55 10.48 -10.42
N SER A 395 5.84 9.30 -9.87
CA SER A 395 5.21 8.78 -8.66
C SER A 395 6.04 9.09 -7.43
N SER A 396 7.36 9.09 -7.58
CA SER A 396 8.27 9.37 -6.48
C SER A 396 9.50 10.17 -6.90
N ARG A 397 10.07 10.88 -5.92
CA ARG A 397 11.26 11.75 -6.07
C ARG A 397 12.19 11.67 -4.88
N THR A 398 13.46 12.07 -5.07
CA THR A 398 14.34 12.39 -3.94
C THR A 398 13.95 13.74 -3.31
N PRO A 399 14.42 14.06 -2.10
CA PRO A 399 14.19 15.40 -1.51
C PRO A 399 14.74 16.57 -2.36
N GLU A 400 15.74 16.30 -3.20
CA GLU A 400 16.32 17.27 -4.14
C GLU A 400 15.48 17.43 -5.42
N GLY A 401 14.42 16.61 -5.59
CA GLY A 401 13.48 16.71 -6.69
C GLY A 401 13.74 15.76 -7.88
N LEU A 402 14.73 14.87 -7.81
CA LEU A 402 15.00 13.89 -8.87
C LEU A 402 13.94 12.78 -8.85
N THR A 403 13.30 12.52 -9.99
CA THR A 403 12.34 11.41 -10.14
C THR A 403 13.03 10.07 -9.93
N THR A 404 12.49 9.26 -9.02
CA THR A 404 12.98 7.90 -8.73
C THR A 404 12.15 6.84 -9.45
N LEU A 405 10.82 6.99 -9.50
CA LEU A 405 9.89 6.15 -10.24
C LEU A 405 8.82 7.02 -10.92
N THR A 406 8.25 6.51 -12.01
CA THR A 406 7.06 7.08 -12.64
C THR A 406 5.82 6.26 -12.29
N VAL A 407 4.64 6.87 -12.42
CA VAL A 407 3.36 6.17 -12.20
C VAL A 407 3.22 4.97 -13.14
N ARG A 408 3.71 5.09 -14.38
CA ARG A 408 3.73 4.00 -15.35
C ARG A 408 4.55 2.80 -14.87
N GLU A 409 5.75 3.04 -14.35
CA GLU A 409 6.64 1.96 -13.89
C GLU A 409 6.03 1.18 -12.71
N GLU A 410 5.49 1.87 -11.72
CA GLU A 410 4.83 1.21 -10.59
C GLU A 410 3.59 0.42 -11.04
N ASN A 411 2.75 0.99 -11.90
CA ASN A 411 1.59 0.28 -12.44
C ASN A 411 1.97 -0.92 -13.33
N GLN A 412 3.10 -0.85 -14.04
CA GLN A 412 3.65 -2.00 -14.77
C GLN A 412 4.09 -3.11 -13.81
N ALA A 413 4.76 -2.78 -12.71
CA ALA A 413 5.11 -3.74 -11.67
C ALA A 413 3.86 -4.43 -11.10
N GLU A 414 2.82 -3.65 -10.75
CA GLU A 414 1.57 -4.18 -10.23
C GLU A 414 0.86 -5.12 -11.23
N LEU A 415 0.85 -4.81 -12.52
CA LEU A 415 0.30 -5.69 -13.56
C LEU A 415 1.03 -7.03 -13.67
N VAL A 416 2.34 -7.04 -13.39
CA VAL A 416 3.12 -8.29 -13.34
C VAL A 416 2.80 -9.07 -12.07
N ILE A 417 2.63 -8.39 -10.93
CA ILE A 417 2.27 -9.03 -9.67
C ILE A 417 0.87 -9.64 -9.75
N ALA A 418 -0.13 -8.91 -10.22
CA ALA A 418 -1.46 -9.48 -10.44
C ALA A 418 -2.27 -8.70 -11.49
N SER A 419 -3.27 -9.37 -12.06
CA SER A 419 -4.32 -8.74 -12.88
C SER A 419 -5.48 -8.26 -12.01
N LYS A 420 -6.40 -7.47 -12.60
CA LYS A 420 -7.70 -7.11 -12.00
C LYS A 420 -7.62 -6.30 -10.69
N GLY A 421 -6.56 -5.53 -10.48
CA GLY A 421 -6.45 -4.66 -9.30
C GLY A 421 -6.25 -5.42 -7.99
N ARG A 422 -5.54 -6.55 -8.00
CA ARG A 422 -5.31 -7.40 -6.82
C ARG A 422 -3.83 -7.71 -6.56
N SER A 423 -2.95 -6.79 -6.95
CA SER A 423 -1.50 -6.96 -6.76
C SER A 423 -1.05 -6.88 -5.30
N GLY A 424 -1.84 -6.28 -4.43
CA GLY A 424 -1.39 -5.89 -3.10
C GLY A 424 -0.44 -4.69 -3.10
N GLY A 425 -0.27 -4.01 -4.24
CA GLY A 425 0.49 -2.77 -4.36
C GLY A 425 -0.38 -1.53 -4.10
N GLN A 426 0.29 -0.38 -3.96
CA GLN A 426 -0.34 0.87 -3.50
C GLN A 426 -1.45 1.37 -4.43
N TRP A 427 -1.23 1.35 -5.76
CA TRP A 427 -2.21 1.83 -6.74
C TRP A 427 -3.44 0.93 -6.83
N ASP A 428 -3.24 -0.39 -6.75
CA ASP A 428 -4.34 -1.34 -6.66
C ASP A 428 -5.06 -1.25 -5.31
N GLY A 429 -4.33 -0.97 -4.22
CA GLY A 429 -4.87 -0.70 -2.89
C GLY A 429 -5.82 0.50 -2.90
N TRP A 430 -5.40 1.64 -3.47
CA TRP A 430 -6.26 2.82 -3.65
C TRP A 430 -7.47 2.53 -4.54
N GLN A 431 -7.26 1.83 -5.65
CA GLN A 431 -8.35 1.44 -6.53
C GLN A 431 -9.37 0.54 -5.81
N ALA A 432 -8.90 -0.44 -5.03
CA ALA A 432 -9.79 -1.31 -4.26
C ALA A 432 -10.53 -0.56 -3.15
N ALA A 433 -9.87 0.36 -2.47
CA ALA A 433 -10.48 1.15 -1.41
C ALA A 433 -11.54 2.12 -1.92
N TRP A 434 -11.30 2.81 -3.05
CA TRP A 434 -12.09 3.98 -3.42
C TRP A 434 -12.93 3.82 -4.70
N ALA A 435 -12.56 2.92 -5.62
CA ALA A 435 -13.31 2.74 -6.87
C ALA A 435 -14.60 1.93 -6.68
N PRO A 436 -15.60 2.11 -7.55
CA PRO A 436 -16.76 1.24 -7.58
C PRO A 436 -16.42 -0.19 -8.05
N VAL A 437 -17.33 -1.13 -7.78
CA VAL A 437 -17.23 -2.52 -8.24
C VAL A 437 -17.48 -2.60 -9.74
N GLY A 438 -16.67 -3.37 -10.45
CA GLY A 438 -16.87 -3.75 -11.83
C GLY A 438 -17.91 -4.87 -12.00
N ALA A 439 -18.39 -5.06 -13.23
CA ALA A 439 -19.35 -6.12 -13.54
C ALA A 439 -18.82 -7.54 -13.30
N ASP A 440 -17.50 -7.70 -13.26
CA ASP A 440 -16.81 -8.96 -12.95
C ASP A 440 -16.51 -9.14 -11.45
N GLY A 441 -16.97 -8.21 -10.61
CA GLY A 441 -16.79 -8.21 -9.16
C GLY A 441 -15.44 -7.65 -8.66
N TYR A 442 -14.54 -7.28 -9.57
CA TYR A 442 -13.27 -6.65 -9.20
C TYR A 442 -13.38 -5.12 -9.23
N PRO A 443 -12.43 -4.39 -8.62
CA PRO A 443 -12.44 -2.92 -8.64
C PRO A 443 -12.42 -2.38 -10.07
N LYS A 444 -13.28 -1.41 -10.39
CA LYS A 444 -13.16 -0.69 -11.66
C LYS A 444 -11.86 0.09 -11.71
N PRO A 445 -11.08 0.02 -12.80
CA PRO A 445 -9.83 0.74 -12.89
C PRO A 445 -10.05 2.26 -12.91
N VAL A 446 -9.33 2.98 -12.06
CA VAL A 446 -9.29 4.45 -12.05
C VAL A 446 -8.71 4.96 -13.38
N TRP A 447 -7.77 4.21 -13.94
CA TRP A 447 -7.28 4.34 -15.31
C TRP A 447 -6.90 2.97 -15.88
N ASP A 448 -6.91 2.84 -17.18
CA ASP A 448 -6.36 1.66 -17.84
C ASP A 448 -4.85 1.58 -17.58
N LYS A 449 -4.39 0.57 -16.87
CA LYS A 449 -2.98 0.41 -16.47
C LYS A 449 -2.01 0.15 -17.63
N ARG A 450 -2.49 -0.17 -18.83
CA ARG A 450 -1.64 -0.33 -20.01
C ARG A 450 -1.43 0.99 -20.75
N THR A 451 -2.47 1.81 -20.81
CA THR A 451 -2.45 3.07 -21.57
C THR A 451 -2.31 4.32 -20.71
N GLY A 452 -2.71 4.23 -19.44
CA GLY A 452 -2.80 5.36 -18.52
C GLY A 452 -4.08 6.18 -18.68
N HIS A 453 -5.01 5.82 -19.60
CA HIS A 453 -6.22 6.60 -19.84
C HIS A 453 -7.13 6.60 -18.62
N ILE A 454 -7.43 7.80 -18.07
CA ILE A 454 -8.21 7.99 -16.84
C ILE A 454 -9.70 7.78 -17.12
N ASN A 455 -10.34 6.97 -16.28
CA ASN A 455 -11.77 6.71 -16.31
C ASN A 455 -12.51 7.76 -15.46
N ARG A 456 -13.08 8.76 -16.12
CA ARG A 456 -13.78 9.88 -15.46
C ARG A 456 -14.96 9.44 -14.59
N ASP A 457 -15.74 8.46 -15.06
CA ASP A 457 -16.90 7.98 -14.32
C ASP A 457 -16.50 7.35 -12.99
N VAL A 458 -15.35 6.66 -12.96
CA VAL A 458 -14.80 6.08 -11.74
C VAL A 458 -14.32 7.18 -10.79
N VAL A 459 -13.58 8.17 -11.30
CA VAL A 459 -13.08 9.29 -10.52
C VAL A 459 -14.23 10.10 -9.90
N GLU A 460 -15.30 10.34 -10.66
CA GLU A 460 -16.48 11.04 -10.16
C GLU A 460 -17.19 10.24 -9.07
N ALA A 461 -17.34 8.93 -9.25
CA ALA A 461 -17.93 8.05 -8.23
C ALA A 461 -17.09 8.05 -6.93
N MET A 462 -15.75 8.11 -7.02
CA MET A 462 -14.87 8.23 -5.87
C MET A 462 -15.09 9.56 -5.13
N ARG A 463 -15.24 10.67 -5.87
CA ARG A 463 -15.55 11.99 -5.34
C ARG A 463 -16.89 12.02 -4.60
N GLU A 464 -17.92 11.49 -5.22
CA GLU A 464 -19.29 11.45 -4.66
C GLU A 464 -19.34 10.67 -3.34
N LYS A 465 -18.56 9.59 -3.23
CA LYS A 465 -18.45 8.78 -2.00
C LYS A 465 -17.67 9.45 -0.89
N GLY A 466 -16.95 10.54 -1.16
CA GLY A 466 -16.21 11.31 -0.15
C GLY A 466 -14.82 10.77 0.15
N TYR A 467 -14.21 10.07 -0.80
CA TYR A 467 -12.83 9.59 -0.64
C TYR A 467 -11.79 10.68 -0.96
N ASP A 468 -12.13 11.73 -1.72
CA ASP A 468 -11.40 13.00 -1.73
C ASP A 468 -11.75 13.77 -0.45
N LEU A 469 -10.92 13.61 0.58
CA LEU A 469 -11.23 14.13 1.92
C LEU A 469 -11.34 15.65 1.94
N ARG A 470 -10.52 16.38 1.18
CA ARG A 470 -10.58 17.83 1.11
C ARG A 470 -11.89 18.29 0.48
N GLU A 471 -12.28 17.71 -0.65
CA GLU A 471 -13.53 18.05 -1.34
C GLU A 471 -14.75 17.70 -0.48
N TYR A 472 -14.71 16.52 0.16
CA TYR A 472 -15.78 16.05 1.03
C TYR A 472 -15.98 16.98 2.24
N VAL A 473 -14.91 17.37 2.91
CA VAL A 473 -14.97 18.29 4.06
C VAL A 473 -15.43 19.68 3.63
N GLU A 474 -14.93 20.21 2.50
CA GLU A 474 -15.38 21.52 1.99
C GLU A 474 -16.88 21.53 1.67
N ARG A 475 -17.36 20.52 0.96
CA ARG A 475 -18.77 20.38 0.57
C ARG A 475 -19.71 20.27 1.78
N ASN A 476 -19.25 19.64 2.86
CA ASN A 476 -20.05 19.33 4.05
C ASN A 476 -19.68 20.19 5.27
N TRP A 477 -18.85 21.23 5.14
CA TRP A 477 -18.30 21.94 6.28
C TRP A 477 -19.35 22.56 7.22
N LYS A 478 -20.47 23.01 6.69
CA LYS A 478 -21.56 23.58 7.52
C LYS A 478 -22.10 22.61 8.56
N THR A 479 -22.10 21.31 8.25
CA THR A 479 -22.61 20.26 9.12
C THR A 479 -21.48 19.53 9.87
N LEU A 480 -20.36 19.28 9.22
CA LEU A 480 -19.20 18.59 9.81
C LEU A 480 -18.30 19.51 10.64
N GLY A 481 -18.18 20.78 10.24
CA GLY A 481 -17.26 21.72 10.89
C GLY A 481 -17.42 21.79 12.40
N PRO A 482 -18.64 21.94 12.96
CA PRO A 482 -18.86 21.93 14.41
C PRO A 482 -18.28 20.71 15.14
N GLU A 483 -18.33 19.52 14.50
CA GLU A 483 -17.83 18.27 15.06
C GLU A 483 -16.31 18.11 14.91
N LEU A 484 -15.67 18.89 14.02
CA LEU A 484 -14.26 18.78 13.66
C LEU A 484 -13.38 19.89 14.24
N VAL A 485 -13.96 20.92 14.90
CA VAL A 485 -13.20 22.03 15.48
C VAL A 485 -12.13 21.52 16.44
N GLY A 486 -10.86 21.82 16.13
CA GLY A 486 -9.70 21.46 16.94
C GLY A 486 -9.34 19.98 16.92
N LYS A 487 -9.86 19.20 15.96
CA LYS A 487 -9.61 17.75 15.88
C LYS A 487 -8.73 17.33 14.70
N LEU A 488 -8.45 18.22 13.74
CA LEU A 488 -7.64 17.91 12.56
C LEU A 488 -6.25 18.52 12.69
N HIS A 489 -5.24 17.67 12.78
CA HIS A 489 -3.83 18.04 12.85
C HIS A 489 -3.06 17.30 11.74
N ILE A 490 -2.38 18.05 10.88
CA ILE A 490 -1.71 17.52 9.69
C ILE A 490 -0.25 17.97 9.70
N ALA A 491 0.67 17.09 9.32
CA ALA A 491 2.07 17.45 9.14
C ALA A 491 2.67 16.75 7.91
N VAL A 492 3.54 17.46 7.17
CA VAL A 492 4.20 16.92 5.98
C VAL A 492 5.55 17.59 5.72
N GLY A 493 6.49 16.86 5.16
CA GLY A 493 7.72 17.43 4.61
C GLY A 493 7.46 18.20 3.32
N ASP A 494 8.11 19.36 3.12
CA ASP A 494 7.96 20.20 1.92
C ASP A 494 8.45 19.52 0.63
N MET A 495 9.33 18.52 0.77
CA MET A 495 9.82 17.69 -0.33
C MET A 495 9.45 16.22 -0.12
N ASP A 496 8.18 16.00 0.28
CA ASP A 496 7.63 14.65 0.38
C ASP A 496 7.93 13.84 -0.88
N ASN A 497 8.42 12.62 -0.70
CA ASN A 497 8.91 11.78 -1.80
C ASN A 497 7.80 11.40 -2.78
N TYR A 498 6.55 11.32 -2.33
CA TYR A 498 5.37 10.92 -3.11
C TYR A 498 4.46 12.11 -3.46
N PHE A 499 4.97 13.34 -3.36
CA PHE A 499 4.24 14.59 -3.67
C PHE A 499 3.01 14.84 -2.77
N LEU A 500 2.89 14.17 -1.64
CA LEU A 500 1.72 14.24 -0.76
C LEU A 500 1.54 15.63 -0.13
N ASN A 501 2.62 16.41 -0.01
CA ASN A 501 2.56 17.81 0.38
C ASN A 501 1.63 18.66 -0.52
N LEU A 502 1.43 18.28 -1.78
CA LEU A 502 0.56 19.04 -2.69
C LEU A 502 -0.92 18.95 -2.29
N GLY A 503 -1.39 17.77 -1.89
CA GLY A 503 -2.74 17.58 -1.35
C GLY A 503 -2.93 18.29 -0.01
N VAL A 504 -1.89 18.30 0.83
CA VAL A 504 -1.90 19.03 2.11
C VAL A 504 -2.03 20.53 1.91
N TYR A 505 -1.32 21.14 0.94
CA TYR A 505 -1.47 22.58 0.64
C TYR A 505 -2.91 22.94 0.26
N ARG A 506 -3.59 22.07 -0.49
CA ARG A 506 -5.00 22.29 -0.85
C ARG A 506 -5.94 22.14 0.33
N MET A 507 -5.69 21.14 1.18
CA MET A 507 -6.46 20.95 2.41
C MET A 507 -6.28 22.15 3.34
N GLU A 508 -5.05 22.63 3.57
CA GLU A 508 -4.77 23.82 4.37
C GLU A 508 -5.48 25.06 3.82
N THR A 509 -5.39 25.29 2.50
CA THR A 509 -6.07 26.44 1.85
C THR A 509 -7.56 26.45 2.16
N PHE A 510 -8.22 25.29 2.12
CA PHE A 510 -9.63 25.18 2.52
C PHE A 510 -9.82 25.42 4.01
N LEU A 511 -9.07 24.71 4.88
CA LEU A 511 -9.21 24.79 6.33
C LEU A 511 -9.00 26.25 6.84
N GLU A 512 -8.01 26.93 6.32
CA GLU A 512 -7.74 28.35 6.65
C GLU A 512 -8.85 29.28 6.15
N SER A 513 -9.49 28.98 5.02
CA SER A 513 -10.64 29.75 4.52
C SER A 513 -11.84 29.71 5.46
N THR A 514 -11.92 28.74 6.38
CA THR A 514 -13.00 28.64 7.38
C THR A 514 -12.98 29.77 8.42
N LYS A 515 -11.92 30.60 8.46
CA LYS A 515 -11.88 31.85 9.22
C LYS A 515 -12.79 32.94 8.65
N GLU A 516 -13.15 32.85 7.37
CA GLU A 516 -13.94 33.83 6.68
C GLU A 516 -15.39 33.89 7.22
N PRO A 517 -16.01 35.07 7.35
CA PRO A 517 -17.39 35.16 7.78
C PRO A 517 -18.35 34.38 6.88
N GLY A 518 -19.25 33.58 7.49
CA GLY A 518 -20.25 32.81 6.76
C GLY A 518 -19.81 31.44 6.26
N LYS A 519 -18.55 31.06 6.43
CA LYS A 519 -18.01 29.74 6.05
C LYS A 519 -18.32 28.64 7.08
N GLY A 520 -18.73 28.98 8.29
CA GLY A 520 -18.94 28.05 9.40
C GLY A 520 -17.95 28.32 10.53
N PRO A 521 -17.75 27.37 11.47
CA PRO A 521 -16.74 27.53 12.52
C PRO A 521 -15.33 27.44 11.94
N TYR A 522 -14.40 28.19 12.50
CA TYR A 522 -12.98 28.00 12.20
C TYR A 522 -12.51 26.61 12.65
N TYR A 523 -11.75 25.91 11.81
CA TYR A 523 -11.34 24.52 12.08
C TYR A 523 -10.46 24.37 13.33
N ALA A 524 -9.68 25.41 13.71
CA ALA A 524 -8.87 25.52 14.93
C ALA A 524 -7.93 24.31 15.21
N GLY A 525 -7.52 23.60 14.16
CA GLY A 525 -6.49 22.57 14.20
C GLY A 525 -5.12 23.11 13.81
N THR A 526 -4.22 22.24 13.33
CA THR A 526 -2.86 22.62 12.90
C THR A 526 -2.48 21.98 11.57
N VAL A 527 -1.71 22.71 10.75
CA VAL A 527 -1.00 22.18 9.59
C VAL A 527 0.47 22.58 9.71
N GLU A 528 1.37 21.60 9.75
CA GLU A 528 2.79 21.80 10.01
C GLU A 528 3.64 21.33 8.81
N TYR A 529 4.61 22.16 8.40
CA TYR A 529 5.51 21.83 7.30
C TYR A 529 6.95 21.71 7.77
N GLY A 530 7.58 20.57 7.44
CA GLY A 530 9.02 20.41 7.57
C GLY A 530 9.76 21.14 6.45
N ARG A 531 10.73 21.99 6.80
CA ARG A 531 11.54 22.77 5.85
C ARG A 531 12.98 22.91 6.33
N PRO A 532 13.98 23.10 5.43
CA PRO A 532 13.93 22.83 3.99
C PRO A 532 14.15 21.34 3.68
N LEU A 533 13.71 20.90 2.49
CA LEU A 533 13.98 19.59 1.90
C LEU A 533 13.62 18.39 2.80
N LYS A 534 12.55 18.50 3.58
CA LYS A 534 12.12 17.40 4.42
C LYS A 534 11.37 16.35 3.61
N PRO A 535 11.81 15.07 3.68
CA PRO A 535 11.26 13.98 2.91
C PRO A 535 9.96 13.44 3.48
N HIS A 536 9.40 12.46 2.78
CA HIS A 536 8.37 11.57 3.33
C HIS A 536 8.83 10.96 4.66
N GLY A 537 7.93 10.88 5.62
CA GLY A 537 8.24 10.39 6.96
C GLY A 537 8.72 11.46 7.94
N TRP A 538 8.82 12.73 7.53
CA TRP A 538 9.10 13.82 8.45
C TRP A 538 7.88 14.13 9.33
N GLN A 539 8.14 14.40 10.61
CA GLN A 539 7.14 14.79 11.59
C GLN A 539 7.67 15.92 12.49
N PRO A 540 6.81 16.87 12.93
CA PRO A 540 7.27 17.99 13.76
C PRO A 540 7.58 17.58 15.20
N TRP A 541 7.03 16.45 15.66
CA TRP A 541 7.14 15.99 17.04
C TRP A 541 7.80 14.61 17.10
N THR A 542 8.58 14.36 18.14
CA THR A 542 8.91 13.00 18.56
C THR A 542 7.66 12.30 19.10
N ASN A 543 7.66 10.97 19.19
CA ASN A 543 6.50 10.26 19.74
C ASN A 543 6.20 10.66 21.19
N GLN A 544 7.24 10.96 21.98
CA GLN A 544 7.07 11.46 23.33
C GLN A 544 6.35 12.83 23.37
N GLU A 545 6.73 13.75 22.48
CA GLU A 545 6.09 15.08 22.37
C GLU A 545 4.66 14.94 21.88
N LEU A 546 4.44 14.13 20.85
CA LEU A 546 3.11 13.88 20.30
C LEU A 546 2.14 13.33 21.35
N LEU A 547 2.57 12.38 22.16
CA LEU A 547 1.74 11.84 23.25
C LEU A 547 1.37 12.89 24.30
N ARG A 548 2.28 13.85 24.60
CA ARG A 548 1.95 14.97 25.51
C ARG A 548 0.92 15.91 24.90
N ILE A 549 1.04 16.20 23.61
CA ILE A 549 0.07 17.02 22.87
C ILE A 549 -1.30 16.33 22.84
N MET A 550 -1.32 15.04 22.57
CA MET A 550 -2.56 14.25 22.56
C MET A 550 -3.22 14.17 23.95
N MET A 551 -2.43 13.98 25.01
CA MET A 551 -2.97 13.97 26.37
C MET A 551 -3.56 15.33 26.74
N ALA A 552 -2.91 16.45 26.40
CA ALA A 552 -3.45 17.77 26.63
C ALA A 552 -4.79 18.00 25.87
N GLN A 553 -4.93 17.45 24.66
CA GLN A 553 -6.20 17.45 23.92
C GLN A 553 -7.28 16.62 24.62
N VAL A 554 -6.94 15.43 25.13
CA VAL A 554 -7.85 14.57 25.91
C VAL A 554 -8.33 15.32 27.16
N GLU A 555 -7.44 15.92 27.93
CA GLU A 555 -7.77 16.69 29.15
C GLU A 555 -8.68 17.89 28.83
N LYS A 556 -8.35 18.65 27.77
CA LYS A 556 -9.19 19.76 27.31
C LYS A 556 -10.59 19.30 26.90
N ASN A 557 -10.69 18.16 26.23
CA ASN A 557 -11.98 17.61 25.81
C ASN A 557 -12.80 17.07 27.00
N ALA A 558 -12.14 16.48 28.00
CA ALA A 558 -12.79 15.99 29.23
C ALA A 558 -13.47 17.12 30.02
N THR A 559 -12.92 18.34 30.03
CA THR A 559 -13.50 19.49 30.73
C THR A 559 -14.71 20.11 30.02
N ARG A 560 -15.01 19.72 28.79
CA ARG A 560 -16.12 20.22 27.98
C ARG A 560 -17.36 19.32 28.01
N GLN A 561 -17.25 18.14 28.63
CA GLN A 561 -18.36 17.20 28.86
C GLN A 561 -18.96 17.37 30.28
#